data_3744788da26803142263e9289a2d88b6
#
_entry.id   3744788da26803142263e9289a2d88b6
#
_cell.length_a   1.000
_cell.length_b   1.000
_cell.length_c   1.000
_cell.angle_alpha   90.00
_cell.angle_beta   90.00
_cell.angle_gamma   90.00
#
_symmetry.space_group_name_H-M   'P 1'
#
loop_
_entity.id
_entity.type
_entity.pdbx_description
1 polymer ?
#
loop_
_entity_poly.entity_id
_entity_poly.type
_entity_poly.pdbx_seq_one_letter_code
_entity_poly.pdbx_strand_id
1 'polypeptide(L)'
;MVSTLLIFFITLIFFSNGREKDFQYIVDNGLAYNNQIAPNLNNGIRLLTLRDFYQRMYQEERVKIQMYYECLCPDCREFDTTQFKETVLTLGSHLDINVYPYGNAQTKENDGHVEFICQHGPSECYGNKLHACAIDYLKNITTAVLYNSCMMGGSGKGSDDAAADMCGHSMGINSEPIKQCANSARGTALLKYYGVESKKANFNYVPYILINGVENSGENFKQDVCKAFKTPPPACNGLLQ
;
A
#
# COMPACT_ATOMS: atom_id res chain seq x y z
N MET A 1 -36.69 25.69 16.40
CA MET A 1 -37.34 24.38 16.16
C MET A 1 -37.40 23.94 14.69
N VAL A 2 -37.12 24.79 13.72
CA VAL A 2 -37.09 24.44 12.26
C VAL A 2 -35.79 23.78 11.84
N SER A 3 -34.67 24.05 12.55
CA SER A 3 -33.32 23.56 12.17
C SER A 3 -33.13 22.05 12.38
N THR A 4 -33.76 21.46 13.40
CA THR A 4 -33.60 20.04 13.75
C THR A 4 -34.39 19.13 12.81
N LEU A 5 -35.51 19.59 12.25
CA LEU A 5 -36.29 18.81 11.30
C LEU A 5 -35.61 18.67 9.92
N LEU A 6 -34.87 19.69 9.49
CA LEU A 6 -34.16 19.64 8.19
C LEU A 6 -33.00 18.66 8.18
N ILE A 7 -32.30 18.52 9.31
CA ILE A 7 -31.19 17.56 9.46
C ILE A 7 -31.73 16.11 9.43
N PHE A 8 -32.90 15.86 10.01
CA PHE A 8 -33.56 14.54 9.97
C PHE A 8 -34.06 14.17 8.56
N PHE A 9 -34.49 15.12 7.76
CA PHE A 9 -34.93 14.87 6.38
C PHE A 9 -33.76 14.54 5.45
N ILE A 10 -32.61 15.21 5.63
CA ILE A 10 -31.39 14.92 4.85
C ILE A 10 -30.87 13.51 5.15
N THR A 11 -30.89 13.07 6.41
CA THR A 11 -30.47 11.71 6.79
C THR A 11 -31.38 10.61 6.24
N LEU A 12 -32.68 10.86 6.12
CA LEU A 12 -33.64 9.85 5.61
C LEU A 12 -33.56 9.64 4.09
N ILE A 13 -33.20 10.68 3.31
CA ILE A 13 -33.00 10.56 1.85
C ILE A 13 -31.74 9.77 1.52
N PHE A 14 -30.71 9.78 2.38
CA PHE A 14 -29.45 9.06 2.17
C PHE A 14 -29.57 7.54 2.26
N PHE A 15 -30.49 7.01 3.07
CA PHE A 15 -30.64 5.57 3.26
C PHE A 15 -31.43 4.86 2.16
N SER A 16 -32.09 5.61 1.26
CA SER A 16 -32.99 4.99 0.28
C SER A 16 -32.44 4.79 -1.13
N ASN A 17 -31.39 5.51 -1.57
CA ASN A 17 -31.00 5.52 -2.99
C ASN A 17 -29.50 5.50 -3.34
N GLY A 18 -28.60 5.28 -2.41
CA GLY A 18 -27.18 4.86 -2.55
C GLY A 18 -26.38 5.24 -3.81
N ARG A 19 -26.58 6.41 -4.42
CA ARG A 19 -25.79 6.85 -5.58
C ARG A 19 -24.88 8.04 -5.24
N GLU A 20 -23.59 7.87 -5.52
CA GLU A 20 -22.51 8.85 -5.30
C GLU A 20 -22.78 10.23 -5.96
N LYS A 21 -23.47 10.25 -7.10
CA LYS A 21 -23.83 11.48 -7.82
C LYS A 21 -24.87 12.33 -7.07
N ASP A 22 -25.83 11.70 -6.42
CA ASP A 22 -26.85 12.40 -5.65
C ASP A 22 -26.25 13.03 -4.39
N PHE A 23 -25.20 12.40 -3.85
CA PHE A 23 -24.41 12.91 -2.73
C PHE A 23 -23.64 14.19 -3.10
N GLN A 24 -22.93 14.20 -4.23
CA GLN A 24 -22.18 15.38 -4.68
C GLN A 24 -23.09 16.58 -4.89
N TYR A 25 -24.28 16.39 -5.46
CA TYR A 25 -25.28 17.44 -5.64
C TYR A 25 -25.74 18.05 -4.32
N ILE A 26 -25.99 17.23 -3.29
CA ILE A 26 -26.44 17.71 -1.97
C ILE A 26 -25.29 18.43 -1.24
N VAL A 27 -24.05 17.96 -1.34
CA VAL A 27 -22.88 18.62 -0.74
C VAL A 27 -22.65 19.98 -1.36
N ASP A 28 -22.69 20.10 -2.69
CA ASP A 28 -22.45 21.35 -3.40
C ASP A 28 -23.53 22.39 -3.12
N ASN A 29 -24.79 21.99 -3.07
CA ASN A 29 -25.91 22.88 -2.75
C ASN A 29 -26.04 23.19 -1.25
N GLY A 30 -25.69 22.26 -0.36
CA GLY A 30 -25.64 22.49 1.08
C GLY A 30 -24.54 23.47 1.48
N LEU A 31 -23.40 23.46 0.80
CA LEU A 31 -22.33 24.45 0.98
C LEU A 31 -22.73 25.85 0.51
N ALA A 32 -23.45 25.96 -0.61
CA ALA A 32 -23.97 27.23 -1.11
C ALA A 32 -24.99 27.84 -0.15
N TYR A 33 -25.85 27.02 0.46
CA TYR A 33 -26.83 27.45 1.44
C TYR A 33 -26.20 27.96 2.75
N ASN A 34 -25.16 27.26 3.27
CA ASN A 34 -24.45 27.67 4.48
C ASN A 34 -23.67 28.98 4.30
N ASN A 35 -23.11 29.24 3.13
CA ASN A 35 -22.43 30.51 2.82
C ASN A 35 -23.38 31.74 2.78
N GLN A 36 -24.66 31.54 2.56
CA GLN A 36 -25.64 32.60 2.61
C GLN A 36 -26.15 32.91 4.03
N ILE A 37 -26.10 31.91 4.96
CA ILE A 37 -26.69 32.06 6.30
C ILE A 37 -25.69 32.50 7.37
N ALA A 38 -24.37 32.30 7.16
CA ALA A 38 -23.37 32.58 8.18
C ALA A 38 -22.22 33.50 7.72
N PRO A 39 -22.47 34.78 7.45
CA PRO A 39 -21.39 35.68 7.05
C PRO A 39 -20.45 36.14 8.21
N ASN A 40 -20.71 35.80 9.49
CA ASN A 40 -20.02 36.40 10.65
C ASN A 40 -19.63 35.42 11.78
N LEU A 41 -19.10 34.24 11.48
CA LEU A 41 -18.49 33.38 12.51
C LEU A 41 -16.97 33.47 12.48
N ASN A 42 -16.42 34.62 12.87
CA ASN A 42 -15.00 34.86 13.11
C ASN A 42 -14.59 34.44 14.53
N ASN A 43 -14.73 33.20 14.92
CA ASN A 43 -14.16 32.68 16.17
C ASN A 43 -13.63 31.26 15.97
N GLY A 44 -12.51 31.07 15.26
CA GLY A 44 -11.60 29.92 15.45
C GLY A 44 -12.17 28.51 15.34
N ILE A 45 -13.47 28.34 15.24
CA ILE A 45 -14.16 27.07 15.08
C ILE A 45 -14.20 26.78 13.58
N ARG A 46 -13.27 25.95 13.10
CA ARG A 46 -13.32 25.38 11.76
C ARG A 46 -14.57 24.49 11.72
N LEU A 47 -15.67 25.00 11.15
CA LEU A 47 -16.82 24.17 10.81
C LEU A 47 -16.32 23.08 9.87
N LEU A 48 -16.28 21.84 10.35
CA LEU A 48 -16.05 20.68 9.50
C LEU A 48 -17.13 20.71 8.43
N THR A 49 -16.73 20.75 7.17
CA THR A 49 -17.69 20.64 6.08
C THR A 49 -18.38 19.28 6.20
N LEU A 50 -19.61 19.15 5.71
CA LEU A 50 -20.29 17.86 5.60
C LEU A 50 -19.39 16.85 4.89
N ARG A 51 -18.57 17.30 3.95
CA ARG A 51 -17.54 16.50 3.27
C ARG A 51 -16.46 16.01 4.25
N ASP A 52 -15.92 16.89 5.12
CA ASP A 52 -14.92 16.50 6.14
C ASP A 52 -15.53 15.53 7.16
N PHE A 53 -16.81 15.73 7.52
CA PHE A 53 -17.54 14.81 8.40
C PHE A 53 -17.75 13.45 7.74
N TYR A 54 -18.20 13.45 6.48
CA TYR A 54 -18.36 12.22 5.69
C TYR A 54 -17.03 11.52 5.44
N GLN A 55 -15.99 12.25 5.07
CA GLN A 55 -14.64 11.68 4.92
C GLN A 55 -14.12 11.06 6.22
N ARG A 56 -14.45 11.62 7.37
CA ARG A 56 -14.10 11.01 8.68
C ARG A 56 -14.99 9.83 9.05
N MET A 57 -16.28 9.87 8.70
CA MET A 57 -17.23 8.77 8.95
C MET A 57 -17.02 7.59 8.00
N TYR A 58 -16.62 7.88 6.76
CA TYR A 58 -16.32 6.90 5.71
C TYR A 58 -14.83 6.87 5.37
N GLN A 59 -13.97 7.18 6.32
CA GLN A 59 -12.57 6.81 6.19
C GLN A 59 -12.57 5.28 6.14
N GLU A 60 -12.50 4.75 4.91
CA GLU A 60 -12.45 3.31 4.69
C GLU A 60 -11.35 2.75 5.59
N GLU A 61 -11.73 1.90 6.52
CA GLU A 61 -10.79 1.21 7.37
C GLU A 61 -9.85 0.42 6.47
N ARG A 62 -8.56 0.77 6.51
CA ARG A 62 -7.55 0.02 5.78
C ARG A 62 -6.79 -0.87 6.75
N VAL A 63 -6.68 -2.13 6.40
CA VAL A 63 -5.80 -3.06 7.12
C VAL A 63 -4.36 -2.77 6.72
N LYS A 64 -3.51 -2.48 7.70
CA LYS A 64 -2.10 -2.21 7.47
C LYS A 64 -1.33 -3.51 7.29
N ILE A 65 -0.66 -3.64 6.15
CA ILE A 65 0.26 -4.74 5.85
C ILE A 65 1.67 -4.20 5.85
N GLN A 66 2.57 -4.88 6.56
CA GLN A 66 4.00 -4.65 6.48
C GLN A 66 4.67 -5.98 6.11
N MET A 67 5.52 -5.96 5.08
CA MET A 67 6.25 -7.14 4.62
C MET A 67 7.72 -6.79 4.40
N TYR A 68 8.59 -7.48 5.12
CA TYR A 68 10.04 -7.39 4.97
C TYR A 68 10.52 -8.64 4.24
N TYR A 69 11.24 -8.45 3.12
CA TYR A 69 11.52 -9.55 2.22
C TYR A 69 12.81 -9.36 1.41
N GLU A 70 13.23 -10.42 0.77
CA GLU A 70 14.32 -10.47 -0.21
C GLU A 70 13.79 -11.00 -1.53
N CYS A 71 14.17 -10.36 -2.63
CA CYS A 71 13.64 -10.68 -3.95
C CYS A 71 14.05 -12.05 -4.50
N LEU A 72 15.13 -12.66 -3.98
CA LEU A 72 15.61 -13.98 -4.39
C LEU A 72 15.39 -15.07 -3.33
N CYS A 73 14.98 -14.74 -2.12
CA CYS A 73 14.65 -15.72 -1.09
C CYS A 73 13.49 -16.60 -1.56
N PRO A 74 13.64 -17.96 -1.56
CA PRO A 74 12.60 -18.87 -2.04
C PRO A 74 11.27 -18.71 -1.32
N ASP A 75 11.27 -18.63 0.01
CA ASP A 75 10.07 -18.50 0.84
C ASP A 75 9.38 -17.14 0.60
N CYS A 76 10.16 -16.07 0.40
CA CYS A 76 9.63 -14.75 0.04
C CYS A 76 8.94 -14.80 -1.33
N ARG A 77 9.56 -15.44 -2.32
CA ARG A 77 9.01 -15.59 -3.67
C ARG A 77 7.72 -16.41 -3.67
N GLU A 78 7.69 -17.51 -2.93
CA GLU A 78 6.51 -18.35 -2.80
C GLU A 78 5.35 -17.57 -2.17
N PHE A 79 5.57 -16.95 -1.01
CA PHE A 79 4.55 -16.14 -0.34
C PHE A 79 4.06 -15.00 -1.21
N ASP A 80 4.98 -14.22 -1.78
CA ASP A 80 4.64 -13.04 -2.59
C ASP A 80 3.81 -13.41 -3.81
N THR A 81 4.23 -14.40 -4.60
CA THR A 81 3.61 -14.76 -5.87
C THR A 81 2.30 -15.55 -5.73
N THR A 82 2.01 -16.05 -4.54
CA THR A 82 0.79 -16.81 -4.24
C THR A 82 -0.14 -16.03 -3.32
N GLN A 83 0.17 -16.00 -2.03
CA GLN A 83 -0.70 -15.46 -0.98
C GLN A 83 -0.83 -13.93 -1.04
N PHE A 84 0.30 -13.22 -1.12
CA PHE A 84 0.31 -11.77 -1.09
C PHE A 84 -0.30 -11.18 -2.37
N LYS A 85 0.14 -11.64 -3.53
CA LYS A 85 -0.38 -11.20 -4.84
C LYS A 85 -1.89 -11.37 -4.95
N GLU A 86 -2.43 -12.53 -4.58
CA GLU A 86 -3.86 -12.78 -4.62
C GLU A 86 -4.63 -11.83 -3.69
N THR A 87 -4.10 -11.62 -2.49
CA THR A 87 -4.69 -10.70 -1.50
C THR A 87 -4.69 -9.27 -2.02
N VAL A 88 -3.59 -8.80 -2.62
CA VAL A 88 -3.48 -7.45 -3.18
C VAL A 88 -4.41 -7.27 -4.39
N LEU A 89 -4.54 -8.27 -5.26
CA LEU A 89 -5.47 -8.21 -6.40
C LEU A 89 -6.93 -8.07 -5.95
N THR A 90 -7.30 -8.69 -4.83
CA THR A 90 -8.69 -8.72 -4.36
C THR A 90 -9.03 -7.63 -3.34
N LEU A 91 -8.08 -7.23 -2.51
CA LEU A 91 -8.29 -6.33 -1.37
C LEU A 91 -7.45 -5.06 -1.43
N GLY A 92 -6.61 -4.85 -2.46
CA GLY A 92 -5.60 -3.78 -2.47
C GLY A 92 -6.12 -2.38 -2.19
N SER A 93 -7.36 -2.05 -2.61
CA SER A 93 -8.00 -0.76 -2.30
C SER A 93 -8.33 -0.59 -0.81
N HIS A 94 -8.47 -1.68 -0.08
CA HIS A 94 -8.77 -1.72 1.35
C HIS A 94 -7.52 -1.91 2.23
N LEU A 95 -6.32 -1.91 1.64
CA LEU A 95 -5.06 -2.13 2.35
C LEU A 95 -4.21 -0.86 2.43
N ASP A 96 -3.49 -0.70 3.53
CA ASP A 96 -2.34 0.19 3.68
C ASP A 96 -1.07 -0.67 3.56
N ILE A 97 -0.51 -0.73 2.33
CA ILE A 97 0.58 -1.65 1.98
C ILE A 97 1.92 -0.97 2.17
N ASN A 98 2.77 -1.56 2.99
CA ASN A 98 4.13 -1.13 3.27
C ASN A 98 5.09 -2.31 3.08
N VAL A 99 5.92 -2.29 2.05
CA VAL A 99 6.83 -3.38 1.71
C VAL A 99 8.28 -2.90 1.73
N TYR A 100 9.19 -3.75 2.22
CA TYR A 100 10.57 -3.41 2.54
C TYR A 100 11.52 -4.41 1.88
N PRO A 101 11.96 -4.16 0.62
CA PRO A 101 12.87 -5.04 -0.12
C PRO A 101 14.32 -4.88 0.37
N TYR A 102 14.71 -5.63 1.38
CA TYR A 102 16.04 -5.61 1.96
C TYR A 102 16.39 -6.91 2.71
N GLY A 103 15.47 -7.37 3.57
CA GLY A 103 15.58 -8.61 4.34
C GLY A 103 16.76 -8.65 5.31
N ASN A 104 17.54 -9.74 5.25
CA ASN A 104 18.71 -9.98 6.08
C ASN A 104 20.01 -9.37 5.51
N ALA A 105 19.92 -8.54 4.49
CA ALA A 105 21.10 -7.90 3.92
C ALA A 105 21.83 -7.01 4.95
N GLN A 106 23.10 -6.76 4.71
CA GLN A 106 23.93 -5.90 5.54
C GLN A 106 24.37 -4.67 4.72
N THR A 107 24.30 -3.51 5.34
CA THR A 107 24.86 -2.27 4.80
C THR A 107 26.19 -1.98 5.48
N LYS A 108 27.26 -1.86 4.69
CA LYS A 108 28.56 -1.36 5.13
C LYS A 108 28.77 0.04 4.58
N GLU A 109 29.25 0.93 5.41
CA GLU A 109 29.53 2.32 5.03
C GLU A 109 30.94 2.70 5.48
N ASN A 110 31.81 2.95 4.52
CA ASN A 110 33.20 3.36 4.75
C ASN A 110 33.50 4.60 3.89
N ASP A 111 33.93 5.68 4.51
CA ASP A 111 34.34 6.93 3.85
C ASP A 111 33.34 7.45 2.80
N GLY A 112 32.04 7.32 3.10
CA GLY A 112 30.95 7.74 2.22
C GLY A 112 30.62 6.74 1.09
N HIS A 113 31.34 5.63 0.99
CA HIS A 113 31.02 4.54 0.09
C HIS A 113 30.06 3.56 0.78
N VAL A 114 28.94 3.22 0.14
CA VAL A 114 27.91 2.29 0.64
C VAL A 114 27.99 1.00 -0.15
N GLU A 115 28.21 -0.11 0.56
CA GLU A 115 28.19 -1.47 0.04
C GLU A 115 27.07 -2.27 0.70
N PHE A 116 26.43 -3.14 -0.09
CA PHE A 116 25.42 -4.10 0.42
C PHE A 116 25.93 -5.51 0.27
N ILE A 117 25.72 -6.30 1.31
CA ILE A 117 25.95 -7.74 1.32
C ILE A 117 24.62 -8.42 1.50
N CYS A 118 24.14 -9.13 0.48
CA CYS A 118 22.84 -9.79 0.45
C CYS A 118 23.00 -11.31 0.60
N GLN A 119 22.01 -11.95 1.17
CA GLN A 119 22.03 -13.39 1.53
C GLN A 119 22.22 -14.27 0.29
N HIS A 120 21.58 -13.89 -0.85
CA HIS A 120 21.67 -14.63 -2.12
C HIS A 120 22.61 -13.94 -3.14
N GLY A 121 23.58 -13.16 -2.63
CA GLY A 121 24.65 -12.57 -3.42
C GLY A 121 24.30 -11.21 -4.07
N PRO A 122 25.23 -10.68 -4.92
CA PRO A 122 25.10 -9.33 -5.50
C PRO A 122 23.87 -9.15 -6.39
N SER A 123 23.40 -10.21 -7.04
CA SER A 123 22.17 -10.17 -7.86
C SER A 123 20.92 -9.88 -7.03
N GLU A 124 20.86 -10.34 -5.78
CA GLU A 124 19.77 -9.99 -4.87
C GLU A 124 19.84 -8.54 -4.43
N CYS A 125 21.02 -8.02 -4.14
CA CYS A 125 21.16 -6.60 -3.82
C CYS A 125 20.68 -5.71 -4.97
N TYR A 126 20.95 -6.10 -6.21
CA TYR A 126 20.47 -5.40 -7.40
C TYR A 126 18.94 -5.54 -7.57
N GLY A 127 18.42 -6.75 -7.45
CA GLY A 127 16.98 -6.99 -7.51
C GLY A 127 16.19 -6.25 -6.42
N ASN A 128 16.70 -6.20 -5.19
CA ASN A 128 16.10 -5.39 -4.13
C ASN A 128 16.14 -3.89 -4.45
N LYS A 129 17.17 -3.38 -5.16
CA LYS A 129 17.18 -1.99 -5.66
C LYS A 129 16.12 -1.78 -6.75
N LEU A 130 15.92 -2.76 -7.68
CA LEU A 130 14.86 -2.67 -8.68
C LEU A 130 13.49 -2.58 -8.01
N HIS A 131 13.22 -3.41 -7.00
CA HIS A 131 11.98 -3.38 -6.23
C HIS A 131 11.79 -2.04 -5.50
N ALA A 132 12.83 -1.55 -4.84
CA ALA A 132 12.82 -0.26 -4.16
C ALA A 132 12.52 0.90 -5.13
N CYS A 133 13.14 0.87 -6.32
CA CYS A 133 12.94 1.86 -7.35
C CYS A 133 11.56 1.77 -8.01
N ALA A 134 10.98 0.58 -8.15
CA ALA A 134 9.61 0.41 -8.61
C ALA A 134 8.60 1.05 -7.64
N ILE A 135 8.79 0.87 -6.33
CA ILE A 135 7.96 1.49 -5.29
C ILE A 135 8.09 3.02 -5.32
N ASP A 136 9.30 3.55 -5.52
CA ASP A 136 9.56 4.99 -5.59
C ASP A 136 8.98 5.64 -6.86
N TYR A 137 9.08 4.95 -7.99
CA TYR A 137 8.66 5.44 -9.31
C TYR A 137 7.15 5.32 -9.57
N LEU A 138 6.57 4.18 -9.23
CA LEU A 138 5.15 3.89 -9.45
C LEU A 138 4.32 4.51 -8.31
N LYS A 139 3.52 5.53 -8.64
CA LYS A 139 2.75 6.30 -7.64
C LYS A 139 1.67 5.48 -6.92
N ASN A 140 1.23 4.38 -7.51
CA ASN A 140 0.24 3.48 -6.93
C ASN A 140 0.96 2.28 -6.31
N ILE A 141 0.88 2.14 -4.99
CA ILE A 141 1.57 1.05 -4.27
C ILE A 141 1.07 -0.34 -4.70
N THR A 142 -0.22 -0.50 -4.99
CA THR A 142 -0.79 -1.75 -5.48
C THR A 142 -0.11 -2.15 -6.81
N THR A 143 0.03 -1.20 -7.73
CA THR A 143 0.72 -1.44 -9.02
C THR A 143 2.20 -1.78 -8.78
N ALA A 144 2.89 -1.09 -7.87
CA ALA A 144 4.30 -1.32 -7.58
C ALA A 144 4.55 -2.72 -7.01
N VAL A 145 3.74 -3.16 -6.04
CA VAL A 145 3.91 -4.50 -5.45
C VAL A 145 3.53 -5.61 -6.43
N LEU A 146 2.53 -5.42 -7.28
CA LEU A 146 2.19 -6.39 -8.33
C LEU A 146 3.28 -6.48 -9.41
N TYR A 147 3.96 -5.39 -9.73
CA TYR A 147 5.11 -5.37 -10.61
C TYR A 147 6.30 -6.12 -9.99
N ASN A 148 6.59 -5.88 -8.69
CA ASN A 148 7.62 -6.60 -7.97
C ASN A 148 7.31 -8.11 -7.88
N SER A 149 6.05 -8.46 -7.58
CA SER A 149 5.57 -9.85 -7.56
C SER A 149 5.72 -10.53 -8.93
N CYS A 150 5.47 -9.81 -10.02
CA CYS A 150 5.72 -10.33 -11.37
C CYS A 150 7.21 -10.66 -11.56
N MET A 151 8.13 -9.78 -11.16
CA MET A 151 9.57 -10.04 -11.26
C MET A 151 10.00 -11.26 -10.42
N MET A 152 9.43 -11.43 -9.21
CA MET A 152 9.71 -12.59 -8.35
C MET A 152 9.16 -13.90 -8.92
N GLY A 153 8.04 -13.85 -9.65
CA GLY A 153 7.38 -15.03 -10.25
C GLY A 153 7.95 -15.45 -11.59
N GLY A 154 8.81 -14.64 -12.23
CA GLY A 154 9.37 -14.93 -13.54
C GLY A 154 10.23 -16.20 -13.58
N SER A 155 10.25 -16.85 -14.76
CA SER A 155 11.17 -17.96 -15.05
C SER A 155 12.58 -17.39 -15.20
N GLY A 156 13.54 -17.88 -14.42
CA GLY A 156 14.92 -17.44 -14.45
C GLY A 156 15.46 -17.10 -13.07
N LYS A 157 16.49 -16.25 -13.00
CA LYS A 157 17.06 -15.82 -11.71
C LYS A 157 16.11 -14.92 -10.92
N GLY A 158 15.11 -14.30 -11.58
CA GLY A 158 14.13 -13.40 -11.00
C GLY A 158 14.72 -12.03 -10.63
N SER A 159 13.90 -11.00 -10.66
CA SER A 159 14.25 -9.64 -10.19
C SER A 159 15.56 -9.08 -10.79
N ASP A 160 15.72 -9.25 -12.09
CA ASP A 160 16.80 -8.67 -12.93
C ASP A 160 16.21 -7.77 -14.04
N ASP A 161 17.05 -7.20 -14.90
CA ASP A 161 16.62 -6.33 -15.99
C ASP A 161 15.66 -7.02 -16.96
N ALA A 162 15.89 -8.30 -17.25
CA ALA A 162 15.03 -9.06 -18.14
C ALA A 162 13.64 -9.28 -17.52
N ALA A 163 13.57 -9.59 -16.24
CA ALA A 163 12.32 -9.70 -15.50
C ALA A 163 11.61 -8.34 -15.42
N ALA A 164 12.34 -7.25 -15.16
CA ALA A 164 11.80 -5.90 -15.14
C ALA A 164 11.17 -5.52 -16.49
N ASP A 165 11.85 -5.80 -17.61
CA ASP A 165 11.35 -5.52 -18.96
C ASP A 165 10.14 -6.37 -19.31
N MET A 166 10.16 -7.68 -19.02
CA MET A 166 9.04 -8.60 -19.25
C MET A 166 7.79 -8.16 -18.46
N CYS A 167 7.94 -7.87 -17.19
CA CYS A 167 6.85 -7.43 -16.33
C CYS A 167 6.35 -6.03 -16.74
N GLY A 168 7.27 -5.14 -17.13
CA GLY A 168 6.95 -3.83 -17.67
C GLY A 168 6.09 -3.93 -18.91
N HIS A 169 6.50 -4.77 -19.88
CA HIS A 169 5.73 -5.01 -21.10
C HIS A 169 4.32 -5.56 -20.79
N SER A 170 4.23 -6.56 -19.93
CA SER A 170 2.94 -7.20 -19.60
C SER A 170 1.97 -6.28 -18.84
N MET A 171 2.47 -5.32 -18.10
CA MET A 171 1.68 -4.39 -17.26
C MET A 171 1.56 -2.98 -17.86
N GLY A 172 2.16 -2.72 -19.06
CA GLY A 172 2.19 -1.39 -19.67
C GLY A 172 3.03 -0.37 -18.88
N ILE A 173 4.06 -0.83 -18.17
CA ILE A 173 4.97 -0.02 -17.36
C ILE A 173 6.30 0.13 -18.12
N ASN A 174 6.79 1.36 -18.24
CA ASN A 174 8.14 1.59 -18.70
C ASN A 174 9.16 1.23 -17.60
N SER A 175 9.89 0.13 -17.79
CA SER A 175 10.91 -0.37 -16.85
C SER A 175 12.20 0.44 -16.83
N GLU A 176 12.50 1.18 -17.90
CA GLU A 176 13.79 1.87 -18.07
C GLU A 176 14.10 2.86 -16.94
N PRO A 177 13.19 3.75 -16.48
CA PRO A 177 13.45 4.62 -15.34
C PRO A 177 13.71 3.84 -14.04
N ILE A 178 13.09 2.67 -13.86
CA ILE A 178 13.28 1.81 -12.68
C ILE A 178 14.70 1.21 -12.69
N LYS A 179 15.15 0.69 -13.84
CA LYS A 179 16.52 0.16 -14.02
C LYS A 179 17.58 1.25 -13.85
N GLN A 180 17.35 2.42 -14.42
CA GLN A 180 18.27 3.58 -14.25
C GLN A 180 18.35 4.01 -12.77
N CYS A 181 17.23 4.05 -12.06
CA CYS A 181 17.20 4.29 -10.62
C CYS A 181 18.04 3.25 -9.87
N ALA A 182 17.83 1.94 -10.13
CA ALA A 182 18.52 0.85 -9.44
C ALA A 182 20.05 0.92 -9.60
N ASN A 183 20.52 1.40 -10.75
CA ASN A 183 21.94 1.59 -11.07
C ASN A 183 22.52 2.94 -10.59
N SER A 184 21.70 3.80 -9.96
CA SER A 184 22.11 5.14 -9.55
C SER A 184 22.33 5.28 -8.04
N ALA A 185 22.80 6.47 -7.62
CA ALA A 185 22.85 6.86 -6.20
C ALA A 185 21.46 6.83 -5.54
N ARG A 186 20.35 7.07 -6.31
CA ARG A 186 18.97 6.98 -5.79
C ARG A 186 18.65 5.57 -5.34
N GLY A 187 18.92 4.54 -6.17
CA GLY A 187 18.71 3.14 -5.81
C GLY A 187 19.52 2.71 -4.59
N THR A 188 20.76 3.21 -4.47
CA THR A 188 21.59 3.00 -3.27
C THR A 188 20.98 3.64 -2.04
N ALA A 189 20.49 4.88 -2.14
CA ALA A 189 19.85 5.58 -1.03
C ALA A 189 18.53 4.90 -0.59
N LEU A 190 17.74 4.44 -1.55
CA LEU A 190 16.51 3.71 -1.28
C LEU A 190 16.78 2.38 -0.57
N LEU A 191 17.73 1.59 -1.05
CA LEU A 191 18.07 0.31 -0.41
C LEU A 191 18.63 0.52 1.01
N LYS A 192 19.44 1.56 1.21
CA LYS A 192 19.92 1.96 2.55
C LYS A 192 18.76 2.33 3.47
N TYR A 193 17.78 3.09 2.98
CA TYR A 193 16.55 3.43 3.73
C TYR A 193 15.80 2.16 4.17
N TYR A 194 15.57 1.23 3.25
CA TYR A 194 14.90 -0.04 3.58
C TYR A 194 15.70 -0.88 4.57
N GLY A 195 17.03 -0.82 4.52
CA GLY A 195 17.89 -1.44 5.52
C GLY A 195 17.72 -0.87 6.92
N VAL A 196 17.57 0.46 7.04
CA VAL A 196 17.29 1.11 8.33
C VAL A 196 15.92 0.69 8.86
N GLU A 197 14.90 0.67 8.01
CA GLU A 197 13.54 0.27 8.41
C GLU A 197 13.47 -1.23 8.79
N SER A 198 14.14 -2.10 8.03
CA SER A 198 14.24 -3.53 8.36
C SER A 198 14.91 -3.77 9.72
N LYS A 199 15.99 -3.03 10.01
CA LYS A 199 16.68 -3.12 11.31
C LYS A 199 15.79 -2.71 12.48
N LYS A 200 14.92 -1.70 12.30
CA LYS A 200 13.95 -1.27 13.34
C LYS A 200 12.92 -2.36 13.64
N ALA A 201 12.51 -3.14 12.66
CA ALA A 201 11.54 -4.22 12.82
C ALA A 201 12.09 -5.42 13.59
N ASN A 202 13.43 -5.57 13.67
CA ASN A 202 14.15 -6.53 14.53
C ASN A 202 13.71 -7.99 14.34
N PHE A 203 13.51 -8.43 13.11
CA PHE A 203 13.24 -9.82 12.74
C PHE A 203 14.55 -10.58 12.46
N ASN A 204 14.46 -11.91 12.41
CA ASN A 204 15.60 -12.80 12.12
C ASN A 204 15.32 -13.78 10.97
N TYR A 205 14.17 -13.68 10.30
CA TYR A 205 13.79 -14.46 9.14
C TYR A 205 12.95 -13.63 8.17
N VAL A 206 12.88 -14.06 6.92
CA VAL A 206 12.04 -13.47 5.87
C VAL A 206 11.31 -14.59 5.11
N PRO A 207 10.07 -14.31 4.60
CA PRO A 207 9.35 -13.05 4.70
C PRO A 207 8.87 -12.81 6.14
N TYR A 208 9.11 -11.60 6.68
CA TYR A 208 8.55 -11.18 7.94
C TYR A 208 7.33 -10.30 7.69
N ILE A 209 6.17 -10.73 8.19
CA ILE A 209 4.88 -10.20 7.81
C ILE A 209 4.12 -9.71 9.04
N LEU A 210 3.56 -8.50 8.95
CA LEU A 210 2.71 -7.95 10.00
C LEU A 210 1.36 -7.52 9.41
N ILE A 211 0.27 -7.89 10.09
CA ILE A 211 -1.09 -7.41 9.85
C ILE A 211 -1.49 -6.53 11.02
N ASN A 212 -1.73 -5.25 10.80
CA ASN A 212 -1.99 -4.24 11.85
C ASN A 212 -0.94 -4.27 12.98
N GLY A 213 0.34 -4.54 12.64
CA GLY A 213 1.45 -4.62 13.59
C GLY A 213 1.58 -5.94 14.34
N VAL A 214 0.73 -6.93 14.06
CA VAL A 214 0.80 -8.28 14.62
C VAL A 214 1.43 -9.23 13.63
N GLU A 215 2.40 -10.03 14.07
CA GLU A 215 3.10 -11.02 13.24
C GLU A 215 2.15 -12.07 12.69
N ASN A 216 2.33 -12.44 11.41
CA ASN A 216 1.53 -13.41 10.70
C ASN A 216 2.42 -14.42 9.96
N SER A 217 2.05 -15.71 10.00
CA SER A 217 2.83 -16.78 9.34
C SER A 217 2.77 -16.75 7.81
N GLY A 218 1.78 -16.06 7.24
CA GLY A 218 1.52 -16.06 5.79
C GLY A 218 0.72 -17.25 5.26
N GLU A 219 0.47 -18.30 6.05
CA GLU A 219 -0.21 -19.53 5.57
C GLU A 219 -1.65 -19.30 5.08
N ASN A 220 -2.45 -18.55 5.83
CA ASN A 220 -3.83 -18.21 5.50
C ASN A 220 -3.99 -16.69 5.34
N PHE A 221 -3.03 -16.06 4.67
CA PHE A 221 -2.83 -14.62 4.71
C PHE A 221 -4.08 -13.82 4.34
N LYS A 222 -4.75 -14.15 3.23
CA LYS A 222 -5.97 -13.45 2.81
C LYS A 222 -7.10 -13.57 3.84
N GLN A 223 -7.28 -14.75 4.43
CA GLN A 223 -8.28 -14.96 5.48
C GLN A 223 -7.96 -14.13 6.73
N ASP A 224 -6.68 -14.10 7.14
CA ASP A 224 -6.25 -13.36 8.31
C ASP A 224 -6.33 -11.84 8.10
N VAL A 225 -6.05 -11.37 6.88
CA VAL A 225 -6.32 -9.97 6.48
C VAL A 225 -7.83 -9.69 6.56
N CYS A 226 -8.69 -10.60 6.10
CA CYS A 226 -10.14 -10.43 6.20
C CYS A 226 -10.64 -10.37 7.65
N LYS A 227 -10.05 -11.15 8.56
CA LYS A 227 -10.36 -11.12 10.00
C LYS A 227 -9.89 -9.82 10.68
N ALA A 228 -8.91 -9.14 10.11
CA ALA A 228 -8.35 -7.92 10.67
C ALA A 228 -9.21 -6.66 10.43
N PHE A 229 -10.20 -6.71 9.52
CA PHE A 229 -11.18 -5.64 9.35
C PHE A 229 -12.24 -5.67 10.46
N LYS A 230 -12.63 -4.51 10.96
CA LYS A 230 -13.83 -4.38 11.82
C LYS A 230 -15.11 -4.64 11.02
N THR A 231 -15.10 -4.17 9.77
CA THR A 231 -16.19 -4.40 8.81
C THR A 231 -15.58 -4.98 7.54
N PRO A 232 -15.53 -6.31 7.39
CA PRO A 232 -14.92 -6.94 6.23
C PRO A 232 -15.60 -6.54 4.92
N PRO A 233 -14.82 -6.20 3.87
CA PRO A 233 -15.38 -5.88 2.56
C PRO A 233 -16.00 -7.13 1.90
N PRO A 234 -16.87 -6.96 0.88
CA PRO A 234 -17.52 -8.08 0.18
C PRO A 234 -16.55 -9.13 -0.37
N ALA A 235 -15.32 -8.73 -0.72
CA ALA A 235 -14.27 -9.65 -1.18
C ALA A 235 -13.81 -10.67 -0.10
N CYS A 236 -14.18 -10.47 1.16
CA CYS A 236 -13.95 -11.40 2.26
C CYS A 236 -15.09 -12.42 2.46
N ASN A 237 -16.20 -12.31 1.70
CA ASN A 237 -17.32 -13.22 1.85
C ASN A 237 -16.89 -14.67 1.52
N GLY A 238 -17.25 -15.61 2.40
CA GLY A 238 -16.89 -17.02 2.29
C GLY A 238 -15.53 -17.40 2.87
N LEU A 239 -14.70 -16.44 3.28
CA LEU A 239 -13.41 -16.69 3.95
C LEU A 239 -13.51 -16.69 5.49
N LEU A 240 -14.58 -16.17 6.03
CA LEU A 240 -14.78 -15.98 7.48
C LEU A 240 -15.73 -17.01 8.11
N GLN A 241 -15.92 -18.15 7.43
CA GLN A 241 -16.75 -19.27 7.94
C GLN A 241 -15.96 -20.19 8.85
#